data_8ce455f9366eebff8f9c57b4d59ada8f
#
_entry.id   8ce455f9366eebff8f9c57b4d59ada8f
#
_cell.length_a   1.000
_cell.length_b   1.000
_cell.length_c   1.000
_cell.angle_alpha   90.00
_cell.angle_beta   90.00
_cell.angle_gamma   90.00
#
_symmetry.space_group_name_H-M   'P 1'
#
loop_
_entity.id
_entity.type
_entity.pdbx_description
1 polymer ?
#
loop_
_entity_poly.entity_id
_entity_poly.type
_entity_poly.pdbx_seq_one_letter_code
_entity_poly.pdbx_strand_id
1 'polypeptide(L)'
;MTDDPNSVRLTGLLSGVFVTQVVNSAVHLAQPLLVADMSGSLGSAAFFSAFGTGVHMLGTYLGGWPTERFGARTVLVMSTLLRGIVLAGIPIGMAFGFAGLTWVMSCYTVEALIRGYVDTSVHTVPLELAGHRGDLLDRINSRYEVAFEVGAVLGPLMLGSLMIWSAGIVPHIVIPVGFAVSAALYLLIPKTLRTREAELGTGHAHGGTWAGLKYIVAHRYLLIVVAGLMLFHLYELRKILSAFFAKGLLHQPAYVGHVGSAFALGGVVGALLYAVTRHRGSGAGWVFAGAVGTVLLAVGWIPANLPVMIVAVFLFGIGNVCARLVLTRWRQELTPLEHAGGVTAASEFGRAAVSVGVNSAVGGAFSSGAGVYGAFGIVGAFLALFAVAQMWLARFLGRRRDDVIGQ
;
A
#
# COMPACT_ATOMS: atom_id res chain seq x y z
N MET A 1 -22.41 3.40 27.74
CA MET A 1 -21.39 3.02 26.73
C MET A 1 -21.29 1.51 26.82
N THR A 2 -22.04 0.80 26.00
CA THR A 2 -21.97 -0.68 25.93
C THR A 2 -20.68 -1.01 25.21
N ASP A 3 -19.77 -1.72 25.89
CA ASP A 3 -18.60 -2.32 25.30
C ASP A 3 -19.04 -3.34 24.24
N ASP A 4 -19.25 -2.85 23.03
CA ASP A 4 -19.47 -3.73 21.88
C ASP A 4 -18.16 -4.52 21.66
N PRO A 5 -18.17 -5.85 21.85
CA PRO A 5 -16.98 -6.67 21.68
C PRO A 5 -16.35 -6.52 20.28
N ASN A 6 -17.07 -5.93 19.32
CA ASN A 6 -16.55 -5.58 18.01
C ASN A 6 -15.67 -4.31 18.04
N SER A 7 -15.82 -3.41 19.04
CA SER A 7 -15.01 -2.19 19.15
C SER A 7 -13.56 -2.50 19.52
N VAL A 8 -13.33 -3.38 20.49
CA VAL A 8 -11.99 -3.82 20.91
C VAL A 8 -11.27 -4.57 19.79
N ARG A 9 -12.05 -5.37 19.02
CA ARG A 9 -11.55 -6.14 17.88
C ARG A 9 -10.97 -5.25 16.77
N LEU A 10 -11.60 -4.12 16.53
CA LEU A 10 -11.19 -3.19 15.49
C LEU A 10 -10.03 -2.29 15.95
N THR A 11 -9.98 -1.93 17.23
CA THR A 11 -8.93 -1.07 17.77
C THR A 11 -7.54 -1.68 17.60
N GLY A 12 -7.37 -2.98 17.89
CA GLY A 12 -6.08 -3.67 17.70
C GLY A 12 -5.58 -3.65 16.26
N LEU A 13 -6.49 -3.87 15.28
CA LEU A 13 -6.14 -3.78 13.87
C LEU A 13 -5.76 -2.35 13.48
N LEU A 14 -6.61 -1.37 13.78
CA LEU A 14 -6.42 0.00 13.33
C LEU A 14 -5.20 0.68 13.94
N SER A 15 -4.99 0.53 15.25
CA SER A 15 -3.80 1.07 15.91
C SER A 15 -2.53 0.37 15.48
N GLY A 16 -2.57 -0.96 15.27
CA GLY A 16 -1.45 -1.70 14.70
C GLY A 16 -1.09 -1.24 13.29
N VAL A 17 -2.09 -1.07 12.42
CA VAL A 17 -1.91 -0.54 11.04
C VAL A 17 -1.35 0.86 11.06
N PHE A 18 -1.88 1.74 11.90
CA PHE A 18 -1.39 3.11 12.04
C PHE A 18 0.09 3.13 12.42
N VAL A 19 0.48 2.42 13.49
CA VAL A 19 1.88 2.36 13.94
C VAL A 19 2.77 1.71 12.88
N THR A 20 2.33 0.58 12.29
CA THR A 20 3.06 -0.06 11.18
C THR A 20 3.30 0.92 10.04
N GLN A 21 2.32 1.71 9.67
CA GLN A 21 2.43 2.62 8.54
C GLN A 21 3.32 3.83 8.84
N VAL A 22 3.28 4.36 10.07
CA VAL A 22 4.24 5.39 10.52
C VAL A 22 5.67 4.88 10.37
N VAL A 23 5.99 3.71 10.91
CA VAL A 23 7.36 3.17 10.83
C VAL A 23 7.73 2.70 9.43
N ASN A 24 6.79 2.16 8.64
CA ASN A 24 6.99 1.83 7.23
C ASN A 24 7.43 3.04 6.42
N SER A 25 6.69 4.14 6.55
CA SER A 25 6.99 5.38 5.83
C SER A 25 8.34 5.96 6.24
N ALA A 26 8.72 5.81 7.52
CA ALA A 26 10.04 6.17 8.00
C ALA A 26 11.15 5.27 7.39
N VAL A 27 10.94 3.94 7.35
CA VAL A 27 11.89 2.99 6.71
C VAL A 27 12.13 3.34 5.24
N HIS A 28 11.06 3.64 4.49
CA HIS A 28 11.17 3.99 3.07
C HIS A 28 12.00 5.23 2.77
N LEU A 29 12.16 6.12 3.75
CA LEU A 29 13.04 7.28 3.66
C LEU A 29 14.41 7.01 4.28
N ALA A 30 14.48 6.34 5.45
CA ALA A 30 15.73 6.07 6.14
C ALA A 30 16.64 5.13 5.33
N GLN A 31 16.07 4.11 4.67
CA GLN A 31 16.80 3.13 3.88
C GLN A 31 17.67 3.76 2.78
N PRO A 32 17.10 4.52 1.80
CA PRO A 32 17.91 5.10 0.74
C PRO A 32 18.92 6.15 1.27
N LEU A 33 18.56 6.89 2.32
CA LEU A 33 19.48 7.85 2.94
C LEU A 33 20.70 7.14 3.54
N LEU A 34 20.49 6.12 4.37
CA LEU A 34 21.57 5.37 4.99
C LEU A 34 22.47 4.68 3.95
N VAL A 35 21.86 4.07 2.91
CA VAL A 35 22.62 3.43 1.83
C VAL A 35 23.41 4.48 1.03
N ALA A 36 22.85 5.66 0.76
CA ALA A 36 23.56 6.74 0.09
C ALA A 36 24.74 7.27 0.90
N ASP A 37 24.55 7.49 2.21
CA ASP A 37 25.60 7.93 3.13
C ASP A 37 26.76 6.92 3.20
N MET A 38 26.45 5.63 3.34
CA MET A 38 27.47 4.58 3.46
C MET A 38 28.16 4.24 2.14
N SER A 39 27.48 4.37 1.00
CA SER A 39 28.04 4.07 -0.33
C SER A 39 28.67 5.29 -1.02
N GLY A 40 28.38 6.49 -0.52
CA GLY A 40 28.75 7.74 -1.18
C GLY A 40 28.02 7.97 -2.52
N SER A 41 26.96 7.20 -2.85
CA SER A 41 26.31 7.20 -4.16
C SER A 41 24.78 7.15 -4.08
N LEU A 42 24.12 8.19 -4.61
CA LEU A 42 22.67 8.21 -4.80
C LEU A 42 22.20 7.13 -5.80
N GLY A 43 23.02 6.82 -6.81
CA GLY A 43 22.74 5.75 -7.77
C GLY A 43 22.65 4.38 -7.11
N SER A 44 23.57 4.07 -6.18
CA SER A 44 23.55 2.84 -5.39
C SER A 44 22.29 2.75 -4.52
N ALA A 45 21.89 3.85 -3.90
CA ALA A 45 20.66 3.90 -3.10
C ALA A 45 19.39 3.69 -3.95
N ALA A 46 19.33 4.29 -5.13
CA ALA A 46 18.23 4.12 -6.07
C ALA A 46 18.14 2.66 -6.58
N PHE A 47 19.27 2.09 -6.98
CA PHE A 47 19.34 0.69 -7.42
C PHE A 47 18.90 -0.25 -6.30
N PHE A 48 19.39 -0.04 -5.09
CA PHE A 48 19.02 -0.87 -3.95
C PHE A 48 17.53 -0.77 -3.59
N SER A 49 16.95 0.43 -3.71
CA SER A 49 15.51 0.63 -3.52
C SER A 49 14.67 -0.14 -4.56
N ALA A 50 15.10 -0.13 -5.82
CA ALA A 50 14.46 -0.93 -6.89
C ALA A 50 14.59 -2.44 -6.64
N PHE A 51 15.78 -2.90 -6.25
CA PHE A 51 16.03 -4.29 -5.87
C PHE A 51 15.14 -4.70 -4.68
N GLY A 52 15.06 -3.87 -3.64
CA GLY A 52 14.18 -4.10 -2.49
C GLY A 52 12.70 -4.23 -2.87
N THR A 53 12.24 -3.48 -3.88
CA THR A 53 10.88 -3.63 -4.42
C THR A 53 10.67 -5.00 -5.07
N GLY A 54 11.65 -5.51 -5.82
CA GLY A 54 11.60 -6.85 -6.40
C GLY A 54 11.57 -7.94 -5.32
N VAL A 55 12.38 -7.81 -4.27
CA VAL A 55 12.40 -8.74 -3.13
C VAL A 55 11.07 -8.70 -2.36
N HIS A 56 10.51 -7.50 -2.13
CA HIS A 56 9.18 -7.34 -1.54
C HIS A 56 8.09 -8.05 -2.36
N MET A 57 8.13 -7.91 -3.68
CA MET A 57 7.21 -8.62 -4.58
C MET A 57 7.31 -10.14 -4.43
N LEU A 58 8.52 -10.68 -4.31
CA LEU A 58 8.73 -12.10 -4.01
C LEU A 58 8.12 -12.49 -2.65
N GLY A 59 8.34 -11.68 -1.62
CA GLY A 59 7.74 -11.89 -0.30
C GLY A 59 6.21 -11.90 -0.34
N THR A 60 5.61 -11.02 -1.11
CA THR A 60 4.15 -10.96 -1.31
C THR A 60 3.64 -12.23 -2.00
N TYR A 61 4.36 -12.72 -3.00
CA TYR A 61 4.04 -13.98 -3.66
C TYR A 61 4.09 -15.18 -2.68
N LEU A 62 5.13 -15.24 -1.87
CA LEU A 62 5.32 -16.32 -0.89
C LEU A 62 4.33 -16.22 0.29
N GLY A 63 3.81 -15.03 0.60
CA GLY A 63 2.94 -14.75 1.74
C GLY A 63 1.56 -15.42 1.69
N GLY A 64 1.09 -15.82 0.51
CA GLY A 64 -0.24 -16.42 0.34
C GLY A 64 -0.39 -17.75 1.09
N TRP A 65 0.55 -18.67 0.91
CA TRP A 65 0.49 -19.99 1.55
C TRP A 65 0.53 -19.93 3.09
N PRO A 66 1.44 -19.20 3.76
CA PRO A 66 1.43 -19.09 5.21
C PRO A 66 0.13 -18.43 5.74
N THR A 67 -0.38 -17.43 5.03
CA THR A 67 -1.63 -16.74 5.40
C THR A 67 -2.81 -17.70 5.37
N GLU A 68 -2.90 -18.57 4.36
CA GLU A 68 -3.90 -19.62 4.29
C GLU A 68 -3.69 -20.72 5.34
N ARG A 69 -2.45 -21.11 5.60
CA ARG A 69 -2.11 -22.24 6.50
C ARG A 69 -2.26 -21.88 7.97
N PHE A 70 -1.79 -20.70 8.37
CA PHE A 70 -1.67 -20.29 9.78
C PHE A 70 -2.68 -19.21 10.19
N GLY A 71 -3.47 -18.69 9.23
CA GLY A 71 -4.40 -17.57 9.41
C GLY A 71 -3.71 -16.21 9.37
N ALA A 72 -4.41 -15.22 8.80
CA ALA A 72 -3.85 -13.90 8.54
C ALA A 72 -3.33 -13.18 9.80
N ARG A 73 -4.05 -13.30 10.92
CA ARG A 73 -3.61 -12.71 12.21
C ARG A 73 -2.24 -13.23 12.66
N THR A 74 -2.04 -14.56 12.61
CA THR A 74 -0.78 -15.18 13.08
C THR A 74 0.39 -14.74 12.22
N VAL A 75 0.22 -14.79 10.89
CA VAL A 75 1.27 -14.37 9.95
C VAL A 75 1.56 -12.87 10.10
N LEU A 76 0.54 -12.02 10.27
CA LEU A 76 0.69 -10.57 10.47
C LEU A 76 1.53 -10.26 11.73
N VAL A 77 1.20 -10.86 12.86
CA VAL A 77 1.93 -10.66 14.14
C VAL A 77 3.37 -11.11 14.01
N MET A 78 3.58 -12.34 13.54
CA MET A 78 4.93 -12.93 13.45
C MET A 78 5.81 -12.19 12.46
N SER A 79 5.28 -11.86 11.28
CA SER A 79 6.03 -11.12 10.25
C SER A 79 6.36 -9.69 10.69
N THR A 80 5.43 -9.00 11.37
CA THR A 80 5.69 -7.66 11.90
C THR A 80 6.76 -7.67 12.97
N LEU A 81 6.70 -8.63 13.90
CA LEU A 81 7.73 -8.80 14.93
C LEU A 81 9.11 -9.12 14.32
N LEU A 82 9.14 -10.05 13.36
CA LEU A 82 10.38 -10.45 12.69
C LEU A 82 11.02 -9.29 11.92
N ARG A 83 10.21 -8.39 11.30
CA ARG A 83 10.72 -7.15 10.69
C ARG A 83 11.43 -6.28 11.73
N GLY A 84 10.83 -6.10 12.91
CA GLY A 84 11.45 -5.36 14.01
C GLY A 84 12.79 -5.97 14.44
N ILE A 85 12.85 -7.31 14.60
CA ILE A 85 14.06 -8.03 14.98
C ILE A 85 15.17 -7.85 13.93
N VAL A 86 14.84 -8.02 12.65
CA VAL A 86 15.82 -7.87 11.56
C VAL A 86 16.34 -6.45 11.48
N LEU A 87 15.49 -5.44 11.57
CA LEU A 87 15.91 -4.04 11.53
C LEU A 87 16.66 -3.61 12.79
N ALA A 88 16.44 -4.24 13.96
CA ALA A 88 17.25 -4.02 15.15
C ALA A 88 18.72 -4.43 14.93
N GLY A 89 19.01 -5.31 13.98
CA GLY A 89 20.37 -5.66 13.58
C GLY A 89 21.19 -4.44 13.11
N ILE A 90 20.55 -3.40 12.54
CA ILE A 90 21.24 -2.18 12.08
C ILE A 90 21.83 -1.40 13.26
N PRO A 91 21.04 -0.92 14.24
CA PRO A 91 21.60 -0.19 15.38
C PRO A 91 22.51 -1.05 16.26
N ILE A 92 22.25 -2.36 16.37
CA ILE A 92 23.14 -3.28 17.07
C ILE A 92 24.50 -3.32 16.36
N GLY A 93 24.52 -3.52 15.03
CA GLY A 93 25.76 -3.51 14.25
C GLY A 93 26.50 -2.19 14.34
N MET A 94 25.81 -1.05 14.36
CA MET A 94 26.40 0.28 14.56
C MET A 94 27.04 0.40 15.95
N ALA A 95 26.33 -0.03 17.00
CA ALA A 95 26.83 0.06 18.37
C ALA A 95 28.08 -0.80 18.61
N PHE A 96 28.18 -1.96 17.98
CA PHE A 96 29.33 -2.88 18.09
C PHE A 96 30.38 -2.68 16.97
N GLY A 97 30.20 -1.72 16.07
CA GLY A 97 31.20 -1.34 15.07
C GLY A 97 31.34 -2.29 13.87
N PHE A 98 30.39 -3.22 13.64
CA PHE A 98 30.43 -4.13 12.50
C PHE A 98 29.39 -3.81 11.40
N ALA A 99 28.59 -2.73 11.54
CA ALA A 99 27.60 -2.33 10.56
C ALA A 99 28.23 -1.76 9.27
N GLY A 100 28.78 -2.61 8.42
CA GLY A 100 29.18 -2.23 7.08
C GLY A 100 27.99 -2.15 6.11
N LEU A 101 28.22 -1.59 4.92
CA LEU A 101 27.18 -1.43 3.87
C LEU A 101 26.47 -2.76 3.55
N THR A 102 27.24 -3.85 3.40
CA THR A 102 26.67 -5.19 3.12
C THR A 102 25.73 -5.65 4.21
N TRP A 103 26.07 -5.42 5.50
CA TRP A 103 25.22 -5.75 6.62
C TRP A 103 23.88 -5.00 6.57
N VAL A 104 23.94 -3.70 6.39
CA VAL A 104 22.75 -2.84 6.29
C VAL A 104 21.87 -3.25 5.12
N MET A 105 22.46 -3.48 3.94
CA MET A 105 21.75 -3.94 2.75
C MET A 105 21.09 -5.31 3.00
N SER A 106 21.78 -6.22 3.69
CA SER A 106 21.22 -7.55 4.04
C SER A 106 20.02 -7.42 4.96
N CYS A 107 20.09 -6.59 6.01
CA CYS A 107 18.95 -6.34 6.91
C CYS A 107 17.74 -5.80 6.14
N TYR A 108 17.91 -4.80 5.29
CA TYR A 108 16.83 -4.24 4.48
C TYR A 108 16.29 -5.22 3.43
N THR A 109 17.14 -6.07 2.85
CA THR A 109 16.71 -7.11 1.89
C THR A 109 15.80 -8.13 2.58
N VAL A 110 16.21 -8.63 3.74
CA VAL A 110 15.39 -9.59 4.52
C VAL A 110 14.11 -8.91 5.00
N GLU A 111 14.17 -7.66 5.45
CA GLU A 111 13.01 -6.86 5.83
C GLU A 111 12.02 -6.73 4.66
N ALA A 112 12.50 -6.40 3.45
CA ALA A 112 11.67 -6.26 2.26
C ALA A 112 10.94 -7.56 1.91
N LEU A 113 11.60 -8.72 2.05
CA LEU A 113 10.98 -10.03 1.86
C LEU A 113 9.83 -10.25 2.87
N ILE A 114 10.11 -10.00 4.16
CA ILE A 114 9.14 -10.21 5.24
C ILE A 114 7.97 -9.23 5.12
N ARG A 115 8.20 -8.00 4.65
CA ARG A 115 7.16 -7.00 4.40
C ARG A 115 6.06 -7.53 3.47
N GLY A 116 6.41 -8.31 2.46
CA GLY A 116 5.43 -8.94 1.56
C GLY A 116 4.44 -9.85 2.29
N TYR A 117 4.88 -10.58 3.32
CA TYR A 117 3.99 -11.38 4.17
C TYR A 117 3.04 -10.51 4.99
N VAL A 118 3.53 -9.36 5.51
CA VAL A 118 2.68 -8.40 6.23
C VAL A 118 1.60 -7.85 5.32
N ASP A 119 1.95 -7.44 4.10
CA ASP A 119 1.00 -6.84 3.15
C ASP A 119 -0.09 -7.85 2.75
N THR A 120 0.28 -9.11 2.48
CA THR A 120 -0.69 -10.18 2.21
C THR A 120 -1.63 -10.39 3.39
N SER A 121 -1.08 -10.47 4.60
CA SER A 121 -1.84 -10.80 5.80
C SER A 121 -2.76 -9.65 6.23
N VAL A 122 -2.26 -8.41 6.28
CA VAL A 122 -3.03 -7.24 6.74
C VAL A 122 -4.25 -6.98 5.86
N HIS A 123 -4.15 -7.24 4.56
CA HIS A 123 -5.26 -7.12 3.62
C HIS A 123 -6.23 -8.32 3.64
N THR A 124 -5.85 -9.44 4.28
CA THR A 124 -6.71 -10.61 4.47
C THR A 124 -7.49 -10.54 5.79
N VAL A 125 -6.91 -9.94 6.85
CA VAL A 125 -7.55 -9.82 8.17
C VAL A 125 -8.96 -9.22 8.13
N PRO A 126 -9.26 -8.16 7.37
CA PRO A 126 -10.62 -7.61 7.29
C PRO A 126 -11.67 -8.66 6.87
N LEU A 127 -11.33 -9.50 5.88
CA LEU A 127 -12.22 -10.56 5.41
C LEU A 127 -12.43 -11.65 6.47
N GLU A 128 -11.35 -12.08 7.15
CA GLU A 128 -11.44 -13.05 8.24
C GLU A 128 -12.25 -12.54 9.45
N LEU A 129 -12.21 -11.23 9.73
CA LEU A 129 -12.97 -10.62 10.84
C LEU A 129 -14.43 -10.39 10.51
N ALA A 130 -14.74 -9.96 9.30
CA ALA A 130 -16.07 -9.62 8.86
C ALA A 130 -16.84 -10.83 8.30
N GLY A 131 -16.14 -11.87 7.83
CA GLY A 131 -16.73 -12.85 6.95
C GLY A 131 -17.27 -12.15 5.69
N HIS A 132 -18.41 -12.60 5.19
CA HIS A 132 -19.04 -12.00 4.00
C HIS A 132 -20.03 -10.84 4.32
N ARG A 133 -19.96 -10.23 5.54
CA ARG A 133 -20.81 -9.10 5.90
C ARG A 133 -20.29 -7.80 5.30
N GLY A 134 -20.84 -7.42 4.13
CA GLY A 134 -20.37 -6.27 3.34
C GLY A 134 -20.32 -4.97 4.13
N ASP A 135 -21.32 -4.64 4.94
CA ASP A 135 -21.34 -3.41 5.76
C ASP A 135 -20.20 -3.36 6.79
N LEU A 136 -19.84 -4.52 7.35
CA LEU A 136 -18.74 -4.62 8.30
C LEU A 136 -17.37 -4.51 7.57
N LEU A 137 -17.25 -5.14 6.40
CA LEU A 137 -16.08 -4.99 5.54
C LEU A 137 -15.83 -3.53 5.16
N ASP A 138 -16.86 -2.80 4.73
CA ASP A 138 -16.76 -1.37 4.41
C ASP A 138 -16.30 -0.55 5.61
N ARG A 139 -16.85 -0.83 6.78
CA ARG A 139 -16.48 -0.13 8.02
C ARG A 139 -15.03 -0.41 8.39
N ILE A 140 -14.58 -1.64 8.25
CA ILE A 140 -13.20 -2.03 8.55
C ILE A 140 -12.27 -1.39 7.52
N ASN A 141 -12.55 -1.57 6.22
CA ASN A 141 -11.68 -1.08 5.15
C ASN A 141 -11.55 0.44 5.14
N SER A 142 -12.65 1.19 5.34
CA SER A 142 -12.59 2.66 5.38
C SER A 142 -11.79 3.19 6.57
N ARG A 143 -11.94 2.59 7.77
CA ARG A 143 -11.15 2.96 8.95
C ARG A 143 -9.68 2.55 8.81
N TYR A 144 -9.43 1.38 8.22
CA TYR A 144 -8.09 0.92 7.86
C TYR A 144 -7.39 1.96 6.98
N GLU A 145 -8.06 2.43 5.91
CA GLU A 145 -7.49 3.39 4.98
C GLU A 145 -7.19 4.73 5.66
N VAL A 146 -8.06 5.21 6.54
CA VAL A 146 -7.77 6.41 7.34
C VAL A 146 -6.52 6.21 8.20
N ALA A 147 -6.43 5.09 8.94
CA ALA A 147 -5.28 4.80 9.78
C ALA A 147 -3.99 4.69 8.96
N PHE A 148 -4.07 4.07 7.79
CA PHE A 148 -2.96 3.92 6.84
C PHE A 148 -2.48 5.28 6.31
N GLU A 149 -3.38 6.12 5.78
CA GLU A 149 -3.01 7.41 5.17
C GLU A 149 -2.49 8.39 6.23
N VAL A 150 -3.09 8.45 7.42
CA VAL A 150 -2.57 9.28 8.52
C VAL A 150 -1.18 8.82 8.95
N GLY A 151 -0.96 7.51 9.07
CA GLY A 151 0.36 6.95 9.35
C GLY A 151 1.40 7.29 8.27
N ALA A 152 0.99 7.27 7.00
CA ALA A 152 1.84 7.61 5.86
C ALA A 152 2.32 9.07 5.88
N VAL A 153 1.51 9.99 6.41
CA VAL A 153 1.90 11.40 6.59
C VAL A 153 2.84 11.57 7.78
N LEU A 154 2.55 10.88 8.89
CA LEU A 154 3.29 11.08 10.15
C LEU A 154 4.68 10.41 10.14
N GLY A 155 4.88 9.35 9.38
CA GLY A 155 6.16 8.64 9.32
C GLY A 155 7.33 9.51 8.86
N PRO A 156 7.24 10.21 7.72
CA PRO A 156 8.26 11.17 7.29
C PRO A 156 8.52 12.30 8.29
N LEU A 157 7.46 12.82 8.93
CA LEU A 157 7.57 13.86 9.96
C LEU A 157 8.32 13.34 11.18
N MET A 158 7.99 12.13 11.64
CA MET A 158 8.69 11.46 12.74
C MET A 158 10.17 11.29 12.42
N LEU A 159 10.49 10.73 11.24
CA LEU A 159 11.87 10.52 10.83
C LEU A 159 12.65 11.83 10.76
N GLY A 160 12.09 12.86 10.10
CA GLY A 160 12.71 14.19 9.99
C GLY A 160 12.98 14.81 11.36
N SER A 161 12.04 14.73 12.30
CA SER A 161 12.22 15.21 13.67
C SER A 161 13.32 14.46 14.41
N LEU A 162 13.35 13.12 14.28
CA LEU A 162 14.40 12.30 14.90
C LEU A 162 15.79 12.61 14.34
N MET A 163 15.90 12.89 13.02
CA MET A 163 17.17 13.25 12.40
C MET A 163 17.67 14.63 12.84
N ILE A 164 16.79 15.58 13.12
CA ILE A 164 17.15 16.89 13.68
C ILE A 164 17.68 16.74 15.12
N TRP A 165 17.03 15.92 15.93
CA TRP A 165 17.38 15.74 17.34
C TRP A 165 18.64 14.90 17.55
N SER A 166 18.88 13.93 16.68
CA SER A 166 19.97 12.98 16.80
C SER A 166 20.35 12.43 15.44
N ALA A 167 21.36 13.04 14.81
CA ALA A 167 22.00 12.46 13.65
C ALA A 167 22.60 11.10 14.02
N GLY A 168 22.19 10.02 13.35
CA GLY A 168 22.84 8.71 13.50
C GLY A 168 21.90 7.58 13.95
N ILE A 169 22.14 6.98 15.14
CA ILE A 169 21.57 5.69 15.53
C ILE A 169 20.09 5.74 15.96
N VAL A 170 19.60 6.87 16.48
CA VAL A 170 18.27 6.98 17.10
C VAL A 170 17.12 6.62 16.15
N PRO A 171 17.04 7.10 14.90
CA PRO A 171 16.02 6.67 13.95
C PRO A 171 16.01 5.14 13.77
N HIS A 172 17.19 4.52 13.76
CA HIS A 172 17.35 3.07 13.57
C HIS A 172 16.98 2.25 14.82
N ILE A 173 16.86 2.87 16.01
CA ILE A 173 16.31 2.26 17.22
C ILE A 173 14.79 2.41 17.26
N VAL A 174 14.26 3.60 16.94
CA VAL A 174 12.82 3.89 17.02
C VAL A 174 12.02 3.02 16.03
N ILE A 175 12.54 2.79 14.83
CA ILE A 175 11.88 1.98 13.80
C ILE A 175 11.61 0.54 14.29
N PRO A 176 12.58 -0.26 14.72
CA PRO A 176 12.32 -1.63 15.19
C PRO A 176 11.44 -1.68 16.45
N VAL A 177 11.57 -0.71 17.36
CA VAL A 177 10.67 -0.59 18.53
C VAL A 177 9.23 -0.35 18.06
N GLY A 178 9.00 0.51 17.06
CA GLY A 178 7.69 0.75 16.48
C GLY A 178 7.08 -0.53 15.88
N PHE A 179 7.87 -1.38 15.20
CA PHE A 179 7.37 -2.68 14.73
C PHE A 179 7.03 -3.63 15.87
N ALA A 180 7.81 -3.65 16.95
CA ALA A 180 7.49 -4.45 18.13
C ALA A 180 6.18 -3.99 18.80
N VAL A 181 5.98 -2.68 18.94
CA VAL A 181 4.73 -2.09 19.43
C VAL A 181 3.56 -2.45 18.52
N SER A 182 3.75 -2.35 17.20
CA SER A 182 2.72 -2.72 16.25
C SER A 182 2.35 -4.21 16.33
N ALA A 183 3.33 -5.10 16.45
CA ALA A 183 3.09 -6.53 16.64
C ALA A 183 2.29 -6.80 17.92
N ALA A 184 2.62 -6.10 19.02
CA ALA A 184 1.88 -6.19 20.28
C ALA A 184 0.42 -5.71 20.12
N LEU A 185 0.18 -4.64 19.38
CA LEU A 185 -1.17 -4.16 19.06
C LEU A 185 -1.95 -5.16 18.19
N TYR A 186 -1.31 -5.83 17.26
CA TYR A 186 -1.95 -6.89 16.45
C TYR A 186 -2.32 -8.13 17.27
N LEU A 187 -1.68 -8.37 18.42
CA LEU A 187 -2.11 -9.42 19.35
C LEU A 187 -3.51 -9.16 19.92
N LEU A 188 -3.97 -7.90 19.96
CA LEU A 188 -5.33 -7.55 20.38
C LEU A 188 -6.40 -7.95 19.35
N ILE A 189 -6.02 -8.26 18.11
CA ILE A 189 -6.93 -8.82 17.11
C ILE A 189 -7.39 -10.20 17.62
N PRO A 190 -8.69 -10.48 17.67
CA PRO A 190 -9.17 -11.77 18.12
C PRO A 190 -8.74 -12.91 17.18
N LYS A 191 -8.61 -14.12 17.73
CA LYS A 191 -8.37 -15.31 16.93
C LYS A 191 -9.56 -15.54 16.00
N THR A 192 -9.30 -15.54 14.70
CA THR A 192 -10.30 -15.85 13.68
C THR A 192 -10.60 -17.35 13.64
N LEU A 193 -11.68 -17.75 12.98
CA LEU A 193 -12.00 -19.17 12.78
C LEU A 193 -10.80 -19.90 12.16
N ARG A 194 -10.18 -19.30 11.13
CA ARG A 194 -9.05 -19.89 10.44
C ARG A 194 -7.80 -20.01 11.30
N THR A 195 -7.55 -19.02 12.16
CA THR A 195 -6.46 -19.12 13.17
C THR A 195 -6.72 -20.29 14.13
N ARG A 196 -7.98 -20.49 14.54
CA ARG A 196 -8.35 -21.61 15.43
C ARG A 196 -8.23 -22.97 14.73
N GLU A 197 -8.65 -23.06 13.49
CA GLU A 197 -8.49 -24.29 12.66
C GLU A 197 -7.01 -24.65 12.50
N ALA A 198 -6.14 -23.65 12.26
CA ALA A 198 -4.70 -23.84 12.16
C ALA A 198 -4.08 -24.34 13.49
N GLU A 199 -4.50 -23.77 14.63
CA GLU A 199 -4.06 -24.22 15.98
C GLU A 199 -4.49 -25.65 16.28
N LEU A 200 -5.67 -26.08 15.81
CA LEU A 200 -6.18 -27.43 15.95
C LEU A 200 -5.58 -28.45 14.96
N GLY A 201 -4.69 -27.99 14.07
CA GLY A 201 -4.08 -28.83 13.04
C GLY A 201 -5.04 -29.22 11.89
N THR A 202 -6.25 -28.67 11.87
CA THR A 202 -7.27 -28.95 10.83
C THR A 202 -7.20 -27.98 9.65
N GLY A 203 -6.37 -26.93 9.73
CA GLY A 203 -6.22 -25.94 8.68
C GLY A 203 -5.55 -26.52 7.44
N HIS A 204 -6.18 -26.37 6.29
CA HIS A 204 -5.68 -26.78 4.99
C HIS A 204 -5.29 -25.55 4.16
N ALA A 205 -4.09 -25.55 3.58
CA ALA A 205 -3.69 -24.55 2.60
C ALA A 205 -4.16 -24.98 1.20
N HIS A 206 -4.84 -24.09 0.49
CA HIS A 206 -5.42 -24.36 -0.84
C HIS A 206 -4.45 -24.02 -1.99
N GLY A 207 -3.14 -24.07 -1.74
CA GLY A 207 -2.10 -23.89 -2.76
C GLY A 207 -1.55 -22.46 -2.89
N GLY A 208 -1.86 -21.57 -1.93
CA GLY A 208 -1.26 -20.25 -1.81
C GLY A 208 -1.51 -19.35 -3.01
N THR A 209 -0.55 -18.47 -3.31
CA THR A 209 -0.67 -17.44 -4.36
C THR A 209 -0.97 -18.02 -5.74
N TRP A 210 -0.39 -19.17 -6.10
CA TRP A 210 -0.65 -19.80 -7.39
C TRP A 210 -2.10 -20.27 -7.53
N ALA A 211 -2.65 -20.89 -6.47
CA ALA A 211 -4.06 -21.26 -6.47
C ALA A 211 -4.96 -20.03 -6.50
N GLY A 212 -4.60 -18.97 -5.75
CA GLY A 212 -5.28 -17.67 -5.80
C GLY A 212 -5.29 -17.08 -7.20
N LEU A 213 -4.16 -17.12 -7.92
CA LEU A 213 -4.06 -16.66 -9.30
C LEU A 213 -4.96 -17.48 -10.23
N LYS A 214 -4.93 -18.82 -10.13
CA LYS A 214 -5.83 -19.70 -10.90
C LYS A 214 -7.30 -19.36 -10.59
N TYR A 215 -7.63 -19.14 -9.32
CA TYR A 215 -8.97 -18.78 -8.91
C TYR A 215 -9.42 -17.45 -9.51
N ILE A 216 -8.55 -16.42 -9.49
CA ILE A 216 -8.82 -15.12 -10.11
C ILE A 216 -9.10 -15.27 -11.61
N VAL A 217 -8.26 -16.02 -12.33
CA VAL A 217 -8.39 -16.20 -13.79
C VAL A 217 -9.64 -17.00 -14.14
N ALA A 218 -10.01 -18.00 -13.33
CA ALA A 218 -11.23 -18.80 -13.52
C ALA A 218 -12.52 -17.99 -13.29
N HIS A 219 -12.48 -16.93 -12.46
CA HIS A 219 -13.64 -16.12 -12.11
C HIS A 219 -13.58 -14.75 -12.77
N ARG A 220 -14.22 -14.60 -13.92
CA ARG A 220 -14.15 -13.40 -14.79
C ARG A 220 -14.41 -12.07 -14.04
N TYR A 221 -15.36 -12.06 -13.11
CA TYR A 221 -15.66 -10.84 -12.34
C TYR A 221 -14.55 -10.50 -11.38
N LEU A 222 -14.03 -11.48 -10.66
CA LEU A 222 -12.90 -11.30 -9.76
C LEU A 222 -11.66 -10.83 -10.54
N LEU A 223 -11.41 -11.38 -11.72
CA LEU A 223 -10.32 -10.95 -12.60
C LEU A 223 -10.45 -9.47 -12.96
N ILE A 224 -11.65 -9.02 -13.33
CA ILE A 224 -11.90 -7.61 -13.69
C ILE A 224 -11.71 -6.68 -12.47
N VAL A 225 -12.19 -7.09 -11.30
CA VAL A 225 -12.02 -6.33 -10.05
C VAL A 225 -10.54 -6.23 -9.67
N VAL A 226 -9.79 -7.34 -9.76
CA VAL A 226 -8.35 -7.36 -9.47
C VAL A 226 -7.56 -6.53 -10.48
N ALA A 227 -7.89 -6.63 -11.78
CA ALA A 227 -7.29 -5.77 -12.81
C ALA A 227 -7.60 -4.28 -12.53
N GLY A 228 -8.82 -3.96 -12.06
CA GLY A 228 -9.18 -2.64 -11.60
C GLY A 228 -8.31 -2.15 -10.45
N LEU A 229 -8.08 -2.98 -9.44
CA LEU A 229 -7.18 -2.65 -8.33
C LEU A 229 -5.75 -2.36 -8.81
N MET A 230 -5.26 -3.13 -9.80
CA MET A 230 -3.96 -2.86 -10.43
C MET A 230 -3.95 -1.51 -11.14
N LEU A 231 -5.02 -1.15 -11.88
CA LEU A 231 -5.13 0.15 -12.56
C LEU A 231 -5.14 1.33 -11.56
N PHE A 232 -5.76 1.17 -10.39
CA PHE A 232 -5.76 2.21 -9.35
C PHE A 232 -4.49 2.21 -8.49
N HIS A 233 -3.62 1.21 -8.60
CA HIS A 233 -2.32 1.20 -7.91
C HIS A 233 -1.30 2.18 -8.51
N LEU A 234 -1.60 2.76 -9.66
CA LEU A 234 -0.82 3.86 -10.28
C LEU A 234 -0.63 5.08 -9.38
N TYR A 235 -1.31 5.16 -8.23
CA TYR A 235 -1.06 6.21 -7.24
C TYR A 235 0.41 6.29 -6.81
N GLU A 236 1.18 5.21 -6.93
CA GLU A 236 2.63 5.22 -6.67
C GLU A 236 3.39 6.16 -7.62
N LEU A 237 2.90 6.36 -8.84
CA LEU A 237 3.45 7.34 -9.78
C LEU A 237 3.52 8.76 -9.23
N ARG A 238 2.59 9.14 -8.35
CA ARG A 238 2.57 10.46 -7.74
C ARG A 238 3.90 10.82 -7.05
N LYS A 239 4.59 9.83 -6.46
CA LYS A 239 5.86 10.08 -5.76
C LYS A 239 6.91 10.59 -6.74
N ILE A 240 7.05 9.90 -7.88
CA ILE A 240 8.00 10.27 -8.94
C ILE A 240 7.55 11.57 -9.60
N LEU A 241 6.28 11.68 -9.98
CA LEU A 241 5.74 12.88 -10.61
C LEU A 241 5.85 14.10 -9.71
N SER A 242 5.61 13.97 -8.40
CA SER A 242 5.79 15.07 -7.44
C SER A 242 7.24 15.55 -7.38
N ALA A 243 8.18 14.61 -7.34
CA ALA A 243 9.60 14.93 -7.29
C ALA A 243 10.07 15.64 -8.58
N PHE A 244 9.68 15.13 -9.74
CA PHE A 244 10.04 15.75 -11.03
C PHE A 244 9.31 17.07 -11.27
N PHE A 245 8.06 17.21 -10.84
CA PHE A 245 7.33 18.47 -10.90
C PHE A 245 8.00 19.54 -10.04
N ALA A 246 8.28 19.25 -8.77
CA ALA A 246 8.89 20.22 -7.87
C ALA A 246 10.32 20.59 -8.28
N LYS A 247 11.15 19.58 -8.63
CA LYS A 247 12.55 19.80 -8.98
C LYS A 247 12.74 20.21 -10.45
N GLY A 248 12.00 19.59 -11.37
CA GLY A 248 12.19 19.76 -12.81
C GLY A 248 11.43 20.95 -13.41
N LEU A 249 10.18 21.22 -12.96
CA LEU A 249 9.37 22.31 -13.51
C LEU A 249 9.40 23.57 -12.64
N LEU A 250 9.31 23.41 -11.31
CA LEU A 250 9.28 24.54 -10.38
C LEU A 250 10.68 24.93 -9.87
N HIS A 251 11.70 24.10 -10.08
CA HIS A 251 13.06 24.28 -9.57
C HIS A 251 13.12 24.45 -8.03
N GLN A 252 12.13 23.92 -7.33
CA GLN A 252 11.98 24.03 -5.87
C GLN A 252 11.71 22.65 -5.22
N PRO A 253 12.76 21.87 -4.87
CA PRO A 253 12.62 20.52 -4.32
C PRO A 253 11.76 20.43 -3.06
N ALA A 254 11.70 21.49 -2.24
CA ALA A 254 10.90 21.55 -1.02
C ALA A 254 9.39 21.32 -1.27
N TYR A 255 8.89 21.62 -2.47
CA TYR A 255 7.49 21.43 -2.83
C TYR A 255 7.07 19.98 -2.98
N VAL A 256 8.00 19.02 -3.05
CA VAL A 256 7.70 17.58 -3.05
C VAL A 256 6.83 17.21 -1.84
N GLY A 257 7.18 17.75 -0.66
CA GLY A 257 6.41 17.51 0.57
C GLY A 257 4.97 18.01 0.49
N HIS A 258 4.76 19.20 -0.06
CA HIS A 258 3.42 19.79 -0.20
C HIS A 258 2.52 18.96 -1.13
N VAL A 259 3.05 18.52 -2.27
CA VAL A 259 2.32 17.68 -3.23
C VAL A 259 2.00 16.31 -2.61
N GLY A 260 2.98 15.69 -1.93
CA GLY A 260 2.79 14.42 -1.25
C GLY A 260 1.74 14.49 -0.12
N SER A 261 1.79 15.55 0.69
CA SER A 261 0.82 15.78 1.77
C SER A 261 -0.59 16.04 1.22
N ALA A 262 -0.72 16.75 0.11
CA ALA A 262 -2.01 16.99 -0.54
C ALA A 262 -2.70 15.67 -0.95
N PHE A 263 -1.95 14.71 -1.50
CA PHE A 263 -2.49 13.38 -1.82
C PHE A 263 -2.99 12.65 -0.57
N ALA A 264 -2.17 12.59 0.48
CA ALA A 264 -2.52 11.86 1.69
C ALA A 264 -3.75 12.49 2.38
N LEU A 265 -3.85 13.83 2.42
CA LEU A 265 -5.04 14.53 2.89
C LEU A 265 -6.27 14.21 2.02
N GLY A 266 -6.11 14.19 0.70
CA GLY A 266 -7.15 13.74 -0.22
C GLY A 266 -7.58 12.30 0.08
N GLY A 267 -6.64 11.41 0.35
CA GLY A 267 -6.90 10.03 0.75
C GLY A 267 -7.72 9.92 2.04
N VAL A 268 -7.34 10.66 3.08
CA VAL A 268 -8.11 10.73 4.34
C VAL A 268 -9.53 11.22 4.09
N VAL A 269 -9.69 12.34 3.34
CA VAL A 269 -11.01 12.88 3.00
C VAL A 269 -11.82 11.86 2.17
N GLY A 270 -11.20 11.19 1.21
CA GLY A 270 -11.82 10.13 0.40
C GLY A 270 -12.32 8.98 1.24
N ALA A 271 -11.51 8.48 2.18
CA ALA A 271 -11.90 7.38 3.07
C ALA A 271 -13.07 7.77 3.99
N LEU A 272 -13.06 8.99 4.54
CA LEU A 272 -14.15 9.52 5.37
C LEU A 272 -15.42 9.72 4.53
N LEU A 273 -15.30 10.30 3.34
CA LEU A 273 -16.41 10.50 2.42
C LEU A 273 -17.06 9.16 2.03
N TYR A 274 -16.24 8.17 1.68
CA TYR A 274 -16.73 6.82 1.41
C TYR A 274 -17.45 6.22 2.62
N ALA A 275 -16.89 6.34 3.82
CA ALA A 275 -17.50 5.80 5.03
C ALA A 275 -18.91 6.36 5.30
N VAL A 276 -19.14 7.65 5.00
CA VAL A 276 -20.45 8.31 5.21
C VAL A 276 -21.43 8.01 4.07
N THR A 277 -20.93 7.90 2.83
CA THR A 277 -21.79 7.85 1.63
C THR A 277 -21.95 6.46 1.02
N ARG A 278 -21.27 5.45 1.55
CA ARG A 278 -21.25 4.07 1.02
C ARG A 278 -22.63 3.46 0.79
N HIS A 279 -23.63 3.86 1.59
CA HIS A 279 -25.02 3.38 1.46
C HIS A 279 -25.83 4.14 0.40
N ARG A 280 -25.36 5.30 -0.06
CA ARG A 280 -26.09 6.22 -0.95
C ARG A 280 -25.54 6.21 -2.38
N GLY A 281 -24.28 5.80 -2.58
CA GLY A 281 -23.60 5.85 -3.87
C GLY A 281 -23.53 4.50 -4.59
N SER A 282 -23.56 4.51 -5.91
CA SER A 282 -23.20 3.32 -6.69
C SER A 282 -21.69 3.10 -6.61
N GLY A 283 -21.23 1.84 -6.39
CA GLY A 283 -19.80 1.53 -6.43
C GLY A 283 -19.13 1.97 -7.74
N ALA A 284 -19.84 1.85 -8.87
CA ALA A 284 -19.39 2.32 -10.17
C ALA A 284 -19.13 3.84 -10.20
N GLY A 285 -19.96 4.64 -9.49
CA GLY A 285 -19.76 6.09 -9.38
C GLY A 285 -18.43 6.45 -8.70
N TRP A 286 -18.04 5.70 -7.68
CA TRP A 286 -16.75 5.91 -7.00
C TRP A 286 -15.55 5.49 -7.87
N VAL A 287 -15.68 4.40 -8.65
CA VAL A 287 -14.66 4.01 -9.62
C VAL A 287 -14.53 5.08 -10.71
N PHE A 288 -15.63 5.67 -11.16
CA PHE A 288 -15.61 6.79 -12.10
C PHE A 288 -14.96 8.04 -11.50
N ALA A 289 -15.26 8.39 -10.25
CA ALA A 289 -14.61 9.50 -9.55
C ALA A 289 -13.08 9.32 -9.47
N GLY A 290 -12.63 8.09 -9.24
CA GLY A 290 -11.20 7.73 -9.29
C GLY A 290 -10.58 7.95 -10.67
N ALA A 291 -11.30 7.59 -11.74
CA ALA A 291 -10.86 7.85 -13.11
C ALA A 291 -10.73 9.36 -13.42
N VAL A 292 -11.70 10.16 -12.97
CA VAL A 292 -11.64 11.63 -13.09
C VAL A 292 -10.41 12.17 -12.33
N GLY A 293 -10.15 11.69 -11.11
CA GLY A 293 -8.94 12.05 -10.37
C GLY A 293 -7.66 11.72 -11.14
N THR A 294 -7.60 10.58 -11.83
CA THR A 294 -6.45 10.21 -12.68
C THR A 294 -6.28 11.18 -13.86
N VAL A 295 -7.37 11.65 -14.48
CA VAL A 295 -7.31 12.70 -15.53
C VAL A 295 -6.77 14.00 -14.95
N LEU A 296 -7.26 14.43 -13.77
CA LEU A 296 -6.78 15.63 -13.11
C LEU A 296 -5.27 15.56 -12.79
N LEU A 297 -4.78 14.39 -12.36
CA LEU A 297 -3.36 14.19 -12.19
C LEU A 297 -2.61 14.27 -13.54
N ALA A 298 -3.17 13.70 -14.61
CA ALA A 298 -2.56 13.69 -15.93
C ALA A 298 -2.38 15.10 -16.54
N VAL A 299 -3.22 16.05 -16.19
CA VAL A 299 -3.19 17.43 -16.74
C VAL A 299 -2.73 18.48 -15.74
N GLY A 300 -2.71 18.18 -14.44
CA GLY A 300 -2.43 19.13 -13.36
C GLY A 300 -1.03 19.74 -13.40
N TRP A 301 -0.08 19.10 -14.08
CA TRP A 301 1.29 19.60 -14.25
C TRP A 301 1.42 20.66 -15.37
N ILE A 302 0.47 20.73 -16.33
CA ILE A 302 0.56 21.57 -17.53
C ILE A 302 0.77 23.05 -17.21
N PRO A 303 0.06 23.64 -16.23
CA PRO A 303 0.27 25.06 -15.91
C PRO A 303 1.60 25.37 -15.21
N ALA A 304 2.39 24.35 -14.83
CA ALA A 304 3.60 24.49 -13.99
C ALA A 304 3.34 25.36 -12.75
N ASN A 305 2.18 25.18 -12.12
CA ASN A 305 1.68 25.98 -11.00
C ASN A 305 1.42 25.09 -9.78
N LEU A 306 2.08 25.41 -8.65
CA LEU A 306 1.98 24.60 -7.43
C LEU A 306 0.55 24.49 -6.86
N PRO A 307 -0.23 25.55 -6.67
CA PRO A 307 -1.63 25.49 -6.24
C PRO A 307 -2.48 24.57 -7.12
N VAL A 308 -2.36 24.64 -8.43
CA VAL A 308 -3.10 23.79 -9.37
C VAL A 308 -2.73 22.34 -9.19
N MET A 309 -1.43 22.05 -9.07
CA MET A 309 -0.95 20.67 -8.82
C MET A 309 -1.41 20.13 -7.48
N ILE A 310 -1.40 20.94 -6.41
CA ILE A 310 -1.91 20.57 -5.09
C ILE A 310 -3.39 20.18 -5.17
N VAL A 311 -4.23 20.99 -5.82
CA VAL A 311 -5.65 20.70 -5.99
C VAL A 311 -5.87 19.43 -6.82
N ALA A 312 -5.15 19.29 -7.94
CA ALA A 312 -5.26 18.10 -8.80
C ALA A 312 -4.90 16.82 -8.05
N VAL A 313 -3.79 16.83 -7.30
CA VAL A 313 -3.31 15.67 -6.53
C VAL A 313 -4.22 15.39 -5.33
N PHE A 314 -4.78 16.40 -4.68
CA PHE A 314 -5.75 16.24 -3.60
C PHE A 314 -7.04 15.55 -4.11
N LEU A 315 -7.61 16.03 -5.22
CA LEU A 315 -8.79 15.44 -5.83
C LEU A 315 -8.52 14.02 -6.37
N PHE A 316 -7.32 13.80 -6.93
CA PHE A 316 -6.86 12.46 -7.28
C PHE A 316 -6.83 11.54 -6.05
N GLY A 317 -6.32 12.00 -4.91
CA GLY A 317 -6.30 11.25 -3.65
C GLY A 317 -7.69 10.82 -3.21
N ILE A 318 -8.67 11.73 -3.23
CA ILE A 318 -10.07 11.43 -2.89
C ILE A 318 -10.61 10.32 -3.80
N GLY A 319 -10.56 10.53 -5.11
CA GLY A 319 -11.14 9.61 -6.08
C GLY A 319 -10.46 8.24 -6.08
N ASN A 320 -9.13 8.21 -5.97
CA ASN A 320 -8.34 6.98 -5.93
C ASN A 320 -8.68 6.12 -4.71
N VAL A 321 -8.73 6.71 -3.51
CA VAL A 321 -9.05 5.97 -2.29
C VAL A 321 -10.48 5.44 -2.31
N CYS A 322 -11.47 6.25 -2.73
CA CYS A 322 -12.84 5.78 -2.87
C CYS A 322 -12.96 4.60 -3.85
N ALA A 323 -12.31 4.67 -5.01
CA ALA A 323 -12.32 3.60 -5.99
C ALA A 323 -11.65 2.32 -5.47
N ARG A 324 -10.49 2.45 -4.81
CA ARG A 324 -9.78 1.31 -4.19
C ARG A 324 -10.62 0.63 -3.12
N LEU A 325 -11.30 1.39 -2.26
CA LEU A 325 -12.17 0.83 -1.22
C LEU A 325 -13.31 0.00 -1.80
N VAL A 326 -13.97 0.49 -2.86
CA VAL A 326 -15.02 -0.26 -3.58
C VAL A 326 -14.46 -1.55 -4.16
N LEU A 327 -13.36 -1.46 -4.91
CA LEU A 327 -12.77 -2.63 -5.58
C LEU A 327 -12.21 -3.65 -4.58
N THR A 328 -11.64 -3.19 -3.46
CA THR A 328 -11.16 -4.06 -2.38
C THR A 328 -12.33 -4.81 -1.74
N ARG A 329 -13.43 -4.11 -1.45
CA ARG A 329 -14.66 -4.74 -0.95
C ARG A 329 -15.15 -5.81 -1.90
N TRP A 330 -15.31 -5.50 -3.19
CA TRP A 330 -15.79 -6.47 -4.18
C TRP A 330 -14.85 -7.67 -4.33
N ARG A 331 -13.53 -7.45 -4.32
CA ARG A 331 -12.57 -8.56 -4.27
C ARG A 331 -12.84 -9.47 -3.08
N GLN A 332 -13.03 -8.88 -1.90
CA GLN A 332 -13.27 -9.63 -0.66
C GLN A 332 -14.61 -10.37 -0.67
N GLU A 333 -15.68 -9.75 -1.19
CA GLU A 333 -17.00 -10.38 -1.33
C GLU A 333 -17.01 -11.55 -2.33
N LEU A 334 -16.24 -11.45 -3.41
CA LEU A 334 -16.10 -12.48 -4.45
C LEU A 334 -15.10 -13.59 -4.10
N THR A 335 -14.39 -13.47 -2.99
CA THR A 335 -13.35 -14.42 -2.59
C THR A 335 -13.82 -15.27 -1.43
N PRO A 336 -13.95 -16.62 -1.59
CA PRO A 336 -14.21 -17.52 -0.47
C PRO A 336 -13.09 -17.43 0.56
N LEU A 337 -13.41 -17.64 1.84
CA LEU A 337 -12.44 -17.58 2.93
C LEU A 337 -11.26 -18.54 2.73
N GLU A 338 -11.51 -19.71 2.16
CA GLU A 338 -10.48 -20.73 1.85
C GLU A 338 -9.42 -20.25 0.87
N HIS A 339 -9.75 -19.32 -0.06
CA HIS A 339 -8.83 -18.74 -1.03
C HIS A 339 -8.37 -17.33 -0.67
N ALA A 340 -8.80 -16.78 0.48
CA ALA A 340 -8.58 -15.38 0.83
C ALA A 340 -7.09 -14.97 0.83
N GLY A 341 -6.22 -15.80 1.41
CA GLY A 341 -4.78 -15.56 1.45
C GLY A 341 -4.15 -15.57 0.06
N GLY A 342 -4.45 -16.61 -0.74
CA GLY A 342 -3.89 -16.77 -2.08
C GLY A 342 -4.36 -15.69 -3.06
N VAL A 343 -5.67 -15.36 -3.06
CA VAL A 343 -6.22 -14.29 -3.90
C VAL A 343 -5.66 -12.93 -3.51
N THR A 344 -5.52 -12.66 -2.21
CA THR A 344 -4.91 -11.42 -1.73
C THR A 344 -3.46 -11.34 -2.16
N ALA A 345 -2.65 -12.39 -1.94
CA ALA A 345 -1.25 -12.42 -2.35
C ALA A 345 -1.07 -12.26 -3.86
N ALA A 346 -1.89 -12.93 -4.67
CA ALA A 346 -1.86 -12.79 -6.14
C ALA A 346 -2.22 -11.37 -6.58
N SER A 347 -3.22 -10.74 -5.93
CA SER A 347 -3.62 -9.36 -6.19
C SER A 347 -2.50 -8.37 -5.83
N GLU A 348 -1.89 -8.51 -4.65
CA GLU A 348 -0.78 -7.65 -4.19
C GLU A 348 0.48 -7.84 -5.04
N PHE A 349 0.80 -9.09 -5.41
CA PHE A 349 1.88 -9.39 -6.34
C PHE A 349 1.68 -8.69 -7.69
N GLY A 350 0.48 -8.77 -8.27
CA GLY A 350 0.15 -8.08 -9.52
C GLY A 350 0.25 -6.57 -9.40
N ARG A 351 -0.19 -5.98 -8.28
CA ARG A 351 -0.03 -4.55 -7.99
C ARG A 351 1.43 -4.13 -7.94
N ALA A 352 2.27 -4.90 -7.24
CA ALA A 352 3.71 -4.65 -7.17
C ALA A 352 4.38 -4.75 -8.55
N ALA A 353 4.02 -5.74 -9.36
CA ALA A 353 4.52 -5.89 -10.73
C ALA A 353 4.15 -4.69 -11.62
N VAL A 354 2.91 -4.20 -11.52
CA VAL A 354 2.47 -2.97 -12.23
C VAL A 354 3.29 -1.77 -11.77
N SER A 355 3.52 -1.61 -10.46
CA SER A 355 4.36 -0.51 -9.93
C SER A 355 5.77 -0.54 -10.49
N VAL A 356 6.41 -1.71 -10.53
CA VAL A 356 7.76 -1.86 -11.10
C VAL A 356 7.76 -1.49 -12.58
N GLY A 357 6.83 -2.03 -13.36
CA GLY A 357 6.72 -1.75 -14.80
C GLY A 357 6.50 -0.26 -15.10
N VAL A 358 5.57 0.34 -14.38
CA VAL A 358 5.21 1.75 -14.58
C VAL A 358 6.34 2.69 -14.13
N ASN A 359 6.96 2.44 -12.97
CA ASN A 359 8.10 3.24 -12.51
C ASN A 359 9.28 3.15 -13.49
N SER A 360 9.53 1.98 -14.07
CA SER A 360 10.56 1.79 -15.09
C SER A 360 10.23 2.56 -16.37
N ALA A 361 8.97 2.54 -16.81
CA ALA A 361 8.52 3.29 -18.00
C ALA A 361 8.65 4.81 -17.79
N VAL A 362 8.27 5.30 -16.62
CA VAL A 362 8.45 6.73 -16.26
C VAL A 362 9.93 7.09 -16.18
N GLY A 363 10.76 6.29 -15.52
CA GLY A 363 12.20 6.50 -15.49
C GLY A 363 12.79 6.55 -16.89
N GLY A 364 12.38 5.64 -17.79
CA GLY A 364 12.74 5.64 -19.19
C GLY A 364 12.32 6.91 -19.93
N ALA A 365 11.10 7.41 -19.70
CA ALA A 365 10.61 8.64 -20.31
C ALA A 365 11.47 9.86 -19.91
N PHE A 366 11.84 9.96 -18.64
CA PHE A 366 12.70 11.06 -18.15
C PHE A 366 14.19 10.93 -18.56
N SER A 367 14.65 9.71 -18.92
CA SER A 367 16.01 9.48 -19.45
C SER A 367 16.10 9.54 -20.97
N SER A 368 14.98 9.64 -21.70
CA SER A 368 14.92 9.59 -23.18
C SER A 368 15.48 10.82 -23.91
N GLY A 369 15.92 11.86 -23.19
CA GLY A 369 16.35 13.14 -23.81
C GLY A 369 15.23 14.04 -24.30
N ALA A 370 13.96 13.68 -24.09
CA ALA A 370 12.78 14.47 -24.50
C ALA A 370 12.60 15.79 -23.71
N GLY A 371 13.49 16.06 -22.76
CA GLY A 371 13.37 17.17 -21.82
C GLY A 371 12.23 16.97 -20.81
N VAL A 372 12.14 17.84 -19.80
CA VAL A 372 11.18 17.69 -18.70
C VAL A 372 9.73 17.73 -19.19
N TYR A 373 9.39 18.68 -20.06
CA TYR A 373 8.02 18.80 -20.60
C TYR A 373 7.64 17.62 -21.49
N GLY A 374 8.56 17.12 -22.32
CA GLY A 374 8.33 15.94 -23.16
C GLY A 374 8.08 14.68 -22.32
N ALA A 375 8.88 14.48 -21.26
CA ALA A 375 8.71 13.38 -20.34
C ALA A 375 7.36 13.45 -19.59
N PHE A 376 6.94 14.63 -19.10
CA PHE A 376 5.61 14.83 -18.53
C PHE A 376 4.50 14.59 -19.55
N GLY A 377 4.69 14.98 -20.82
CA GLY A 377 3.74 14.68 -21.90
C GLY A 377 3.54 13.17 -22.10
N ILE A 378 4.63 12.40 -22.12
CA ILE A 378 4.57 10.92 -22.24
C ILE A 378 3.82 10.33 -21.05
N VAL A 379 4.17 10.75 -19.81
CA VAL A 379 3.52 10.26 -18.59
C VAL A 379 2.05 10.68 -18.55
N GLY A 380 1.73 11.90 -18.95
CA GLY A 380 0.35 12.40 -19.04
C GLY A 380 -0.50 11.60 -20.02
N ALA A 381 0.04 11.27 -21.21
CA ALA A 381 -0.62 10.42 -22.18
C ALA A 381 -0.86 9.00 -21.62
N PHE A 382 0.12 8.45 -20.92
CA PHE A 382 0.00 7.16 -20.26
C PHE A 382 -1.09 7.16 -19.18
N LEU A 383 -1.13 8.17 -18.30
CA LEU A 383 -2.18 8.33 -17.31
C LEU A 383 -3.57 8.52 -17.95
N ALA A 384 -3.66 9.23 -19.07
CA ALA A 384 -4.91 9.38 -19.81
C ALA A 384 -5.43 8.04 -20.34
N LEU A 385 -4.57 7.17 -20.87
CA LEU A 385 -4.95 5.80 -21.26
C LEU A 385 -5.47 4.98 -20.08
N PHE A 386 -4.82 5.08 -18.93
CA PHE A 386 -5.31 4.42 -17.72
C PHE A 386 -6.65 4.98 -17.25
N ALA A 387 -6.86 6.28 -17.31
CA ALA A 387 -8.13 6.89 -16.96
C ALA A 387 -9.26 6.40 -17.90
N VAL A 388 -8.99 6.23 -19.19
CA VAL A 388 -9.95 5.62 -20.13
C VAL A 388 -10.27 4.17 -19.73
N ALA A 389 -9.27 3.37 -19.39
CA ALA A 389 -9.47 2.00 -18.90
C ALA A 389 -10.29 1.96 -17.60
N GLN A 390 -10.03 2.87 -16.67
CA GLN A 390 -10.78 3.02 -15.42
C GLN A 390 -12.24 3.46 -15.68
N MET A 391 -12.49 4.39 -16.61
CA MET A 391 -13.84 4.81 -17.01
C MET A 391 -14.61 3.66 -17.66
N TRP A 392 -13.94 2.88 -18.52
CA TRP A 392 -14.53 1.69 -19.11
C TRP A 392 -14.90 0.67 -18.03
N LEU A 393 -14.00 0.42 -17.06
CA LEU A 393 -14.26 -0.43 -15.92
C LEU A 393 -15.47 0.04 -15.10
N ALA A 394 -15.57 1.34 -14.81
CA ALA A 394 -16.71 1.91 -14.10
C ALA A 394 -18.04 1.66 -14.81
N ARG A 395 -18.07 1.86 -16.15
CA ARG A 395 -19.25 1.57 -16.96
C ARG A 395 -19.62 0.10 -17.00
N PHE A 396 -18.62 -0.78 -17.10
CA PHE A 396 -18.83 -2.21 -17.12
C PHE A 396 -19.43 -2.69 -15.79
N LEU A 397 -18.87 -2.25 -14.68
CA LEU A 397 -19.33 -2.62 -13.34
C LEU A 397 -20.71 -2.04 -13.02
N GLY A 398 -21.04 -0.84 -13.55
CA GLY A 398 -22.35 -0.22 -13.37
C GLY A 398 -23.48 -0.96 -14.08
N ARG A 399 -23.22 -1.55 -15.25
CA ARG A 399 -24.24 -2.28 -16.04
C ARG A 399 -24.59 -3.67 -15.49
N ARG A 400 -23.71 -4.28 -14.69
CA ARG A 400 -23.83 -5.67 -14.28
C ARG A 400 -24.11 -5.88 -12.80
N ARG A 401 -24.16 -4.81 -12.00
CA ARG A 401 -24.54 -4.93 -10.58
C ARG A 401 -25.94 -5.53 -10.43
N ASP A 402 -26.83 -5.16 -11.33
CA ASP A 402 -28.23 -5.61 -11.29
C ASP A 402 -28.36 -7.10 -11.68
N ASP A 403 -27.41 -7.64 -12.47
CA ASP A 403 -27.43 -9.04 -12.91
C ASP A 403 -26.81 -10.01 -11.87
N VAL A 404 -25.94 -9.55 -10.98
CA VAL A 404 -25.18 -10.40 -10.02
C VAL A 404 -25.78 -10.41 -8.62
N ILE A 405 -26.47 -9.33 -8.22
CA ILE A 405 -27.12 -9.23 -6.91
C ILE A 405 -28.57 -9.77 -6.95
N GLY A 406 -29.11 -9.99 -8.15
CA GLY A 406 -30.44 -10.58 -8.38
C GLY A 406 -30.48 -12.11 -8.44
N GLN A 407 -29.36 -12.80 -8.28
CA GLN A 407 -29.22 -14.25 -8.13
C GLN A 407 -28.73 -14.60 -6.72
#